data_6601653a9963a5ffa9731d82f68be426
#
_entry.id   6601653a9963a5ffa9731d82f68be426
#
_cell.length_a   1.000
_cell.length_b   1.000
_cell.length_c   1.000
_cell.angle_alpha   90.00
_cell.angle_beta   90.00
_cell.angle_gamma   90.00
#
_symmetry.space_group_name_H-M   'P 1'
#
loop_
_entity.id
_entity.type
_entity.pdbx_description
1 polymer ?
#
loop_
_entity_poly.entity_id
_entity_poly.type
_entity_poly.pdbx_seq_one_letter_code
_entity_poly.pdbx_strand_id
1 'polypeptide(L)'
;MGTAKLPALLWLLAGVVLALAVNPAHGAKTRHYDFFITETNYTRLCHEKSILTVNGQFPGPTIYARKGDLVIVNVHNNGNKNITIHWHGVDQPRNPWSDGPEFITQCPIRPGGNFTYQVILSEEEGTLWWHAHSDFDRATVHGAIVIHPKRGTTFPFKKPDKEIPVILGEWWNDDIEHVLDKAQLLGGDVDPSNANTINAQPGDMFPCSRDDTFKVAVQQGNTYLLRIINAGLTNDMFFAIAGHRLTVVGIDARYTKPLTVDYIMIAPGQTMDVLLEAKRTLGSNSRYYMAARTFITLPLDTIPFNNSTATAIVEYTDSVTARPIGPPEFPVQLPAIKDENAAMAFVTQLRSLGTQEHPVHVPTHVDEHMLIDIDINVLPCDPTNMVEKCKEGPQGNRFAASLNNVSFQSPAIDVLDAYYYSSGHGVYEEDFPNKPTAFVDPPVNNGSGPLMTKRGTKVKVLEYGTVVEVVFHDLSSENHPMHLHGFAFYIVGRGNGTFDESRDPATYNLVDPPFQNTVSVPRSGWAAIRFRADNPGVWFMHCHFDRHVVWGMDTVFIVKDGKTPQAQMLPRPPNMPQC
;
A
#
# COMPACT_ATOMS: atom_id res chain seq x y z
N MET A 1 79.38 -19.94 23.38
CA MET A 1 78.24 -19.63 24.26
C MET A 1 77.22 -18.85 23.44
N GLY A 2 76.16 -19.53 23.02
CA GLY A 2 75.24 -19.05 22.01
C GLY A 2 74.17 -18.18 22.60
N THR A 3 73.90 -17.12 21.91
CA THR A 3 72.70 -16.25 22.10
C THR A 3 71.68 -16.58 21.04
N ALA A 4 70.57 -17.18 21.44
CA ALA A 4 69.44 -17.45 20.57
C ALA A 4 68.67 -16.13 20.32
N LYS A 5 68.52 -15.78 19.05
CA LYS A 5 67.58 -14.69 18.61
C LYS A 5 66.21 -15.27 18.42
N LEU A 6 65.22 -14.76 19.18
CA LEU A 6 63.76 -14.94 18.86
C LEU A 6 63.36 -14.09 17.66
N PRO A 7 62.61 -14.61 16.70
CA PRO A 7 62.00 -13.77 15.65
C PRO A 7 60.73 -13.12 16.16
N ALA A 8 60.62 -11.80 15.92
CA ALA A 8 59.43 -11.01 16.16
C ALA A 8 58.29 -11.44 15.23
N LEU A 9 57.20 -11.93 15.80
CA LEU A 9 55.97 -12.28 15.09
C LEU A 9 55.19 -10.99 14.83
N LEU A 10 55.18 -10.52 13.59
CA LEU A 10 54.31 -9.45 13.14
C LEU A 10 52.87 -9.96 13.20
N TRP A 11 52.08 -9.39 14.09
CA TRP A 11 50.60 -9.50 14.04
C TRP A 11 50.06 -8.57 12.99
N LEU A 12 49.83 -9.09 11.78
CA LEU A 12 48.94 -8.44 10.80
C LEU A 12 47.50 -8.60 11.30
N LEU A 13 46.96 -7.55 11.89
CA LEU A 13 45.52 -7.38 12.08
C LEU A 13 44.88 -7.23 10.70
N ALA A 14 44.56 -8.35 10.07
CA ALA A 14 43.61 -8.39 8.98
C ALA A 14 42.25 -8.15 9.59
N GLY A 15 41.72 -6.93 9.44
CA GLY A 15 40.35 -6.61 9.72
C GLY A 15 39.45 -7.44 8.80
N VAL A 16 38.97 -8.56 9.31
CA VAL A 16 37.89 -9.32 8.68
C VAL A 16 36.61 -8.48 8.95
N VAL A 17 36.24 -7.65 7.98
CA VAL A 17 34.87 -7.18 7.86
C VAL A 17 34.03 -8.43 7.60
N LEU A 18 33.45 -8.98 8.66
CA LEU A 18 32.37 -9.95 8.54
C LEU A 18 31.15 -9.23 7.94
N ALA A 19 31.15 -9.06 6.63
CA ALA A 19 29.90 -8.96 5.89
C ALA A 19 29.18 -10.27 6.22
N LEU A 20 28.17 -10.21 7.08
CA LEU A 20 27.22 -11.31 7.25
C LEU A 20 26.58 -11.52 5.88
N ALA A 21 27.25 -12.32 5.06
CA ALA A 21 26.69 -12.80 3.81
C ALA A 21 25.42 -13.54 4.21
N VAL A 22 24.29 -12.96 3.94
CA VAL A 22 23.06 -13.72 3.67
C VAL A 22 23.52 -14.72 2.61
N ASN A 23 23.70 -15.98 2.98
CA ASN A 23 24.08 -17.02 2.02
C ASN A 23 23.03 -16.98 0.91
N PRO A 24 23.34 -16.50 -0.31
CA PRO A 24 22.35 -16.44 -1.35
C PRO A 24 21.94 -17.88 -1.64
N ALA A 25 20.68 -18.20 -1.37
CA ALA A 25 20.09 -19.45 -1.85
C ALA A 25 20.48 -19.59 -3.32
N HIS A 26 20.87 -20.76 -3.77
CA HIS A 26 21.41 -21.03 -5.11
C HIS A 26 20.56 -20.31 -6.18
N GLY A 27 21.13 -19.27 -6.80
CA GLY A 27 20.47 -18.49 -7.86
C GLY A 27 19.98 -17.08 -7.51
N ALA A 28 20.00 -16.63 -6.24
CA ALA A 28 19.68 -15.24 -5.86
C ALA A 28 20.64 -14.25 -6.56
N LYS A 29 20.11 -13.08 -6.96
CA LYS A 29 20.89 -12.01 -7.59
C LYS A 29 20.65 -10.69 -6.88
N THR A 30 21.67 -9.84 -6.89
CA THR A 30 21.53 -8.44 -6.54
C THR A 30 21.13 -7.64 -7.79
N ARG A 31 20.12 -6.79 -7.65
CA ARG A 31 19.65 -5.84 -8.67
C ARG A 31 19.97 -4.45 -8.19
N HIS A 32 20.38 -3.56 -9.09
CA HIS A 32 20.67 -2.17 -8.77
C HIS A 32 19.79 -1.24 -9.58
N TYR A 33 19.23 -0.23 -8.91
CA TYR A 33 18.43 0.84 -9.49
C TYR A 33 18.89 2.18 -8.88
N ASP A 34 18.91 3.21 -9.72
CA ASP A 34 19.14 4.58 -9.29
C ASP A 34 17.86 5.38 -9.51
N PHE A 35 17.32 5.96 -8.43
CA PHE A 35 16.12 6.78 -8.41
C PHE A 35 16.53 8.25 -8.19
N PHE A 36 16.37 9.05 -9.22
CA PHE A 36 16.57 10.49 -9.15
C PHE A 36 15.19 11.16 -8.99
N ILE A 37 14.91 11.64 -7.78
CA ILE A 37 13.69 12.40 -7.51
C ILE A 37 13.90 13.80 -8.11
N THR A 38 13.04 14.20 -9.04
CA THR A 38 13.15 15.48 -9.75
C THR A 38 11.78 16.06 -10.05
N GLU A 39 11.70 17.38 -10.06
CA GLU A 39 10.53 18.08 -10.60
C GLU A 39 10.48 17.98 -12.12
N THR A 40 9.29 17.72 -12.66
CA THR A 40 9.07 17.58 -14.11
C THR A 40 7.70 18.13 -14.47
N ASN A 41 7.60 18.89 -15.55
CA ASN A 41 6.32 19.41 -16.03
C ASN A 41 5.51 18.32 -16.73
N TYR A 42 4.26 18.20 -16.35
CA TYR A 42 3.27 17.33 -16.96
C TYR A 42 1.99 18.07 -17.26
N THR A 43 1.41 17.77 -18.43
CA THR A 43 0.09 18.32 -18.83
C THR A 43 -0.96 17.23 -18.76
N ARG A 44 -2.03 17.48 -18.02
CA ARG A 44 -3.24 16.64 -17.95
C ARG A 44 -4.48 17.55 -17.90
N LEU A 45 -5.58 17.10 -18.46
CA LEU A 45 -6.84 17.85 -18.45
C LEU A 45 -6.70 19.32 -18.96
N CYS A 46 -5.84 19.57 -19.97
CA CYS A 46 -5.46 20.90 -20.49
C CYS A 46 -4.72 21.78 -19.47
N HIS A 47 -4.22 21.24 -18.39
CA HIS A 47 -3.52 21.98 -17.35
C HIS A 47 -2.10 21.44 -17.19
N GLU A 48 -1.10 22.34 -17.29
CA GLU A 48 0.31 22.02 -17.04
C GLU A 48 0.69 22.39 -15.62
N LYS A 49 1.39 21.48 -14.93
CA LYS A 49 2.01 21.73 -13.63
C LYS A 49 3.32 20.96 -13.46
N SER A 50 4.17 21.44 -12.56
CA SER A 50 5.33 20.69 -12.07
C SER A 50 4.88 19.65 -11.05
N ILE A 51 5.42 18.44 -11.14
CA ILE A 51 5.21 17.35 -10.19
C ILE A 51 6.54 16.68 -9.84
N LEU A 52 6.66 16.11 -8.64
CA LEU A 52 7.77 15.21 -8.33
C LEU A 52 7.63 13.91 -9.13
N THR A 53 8.74 13.47 -9.68
CA THR A 53 8.85 12.23 -10.47
C THR A 53 10.09 11.45 -10.10
N VAL A 54 10.15 10.19 -10.50
CA VAL A 54 11.38 9.40 -10.44
C VAL A 54 11.94 9.23 -11.86
N ASN A 55 13.16 9.66 -12.07
CA ASN A 55 13.86 9.61 -13.37
C ASN A 55 13.09 10.35 -14.48
N GLY A 56 12.35 11.41 -14.14
CA GLY A 56 11.51 12.16 -15.08
C GLY A 56 10.28 11.40 -15.58
N GLN A 57 9.90 10.27 -14.95
CA GLN A 57 8.79 9.40 -15.38
C GLN A 57 7.61 9.47 -14.40
N PHE A 58 6.40 9.43 -14.96
CA PHE A 58 5.15 9.30 -14.24
C PHE A 58 4.17 8.38 -15.01
N PRO A 59 3.79 7.18 -14.48
CA PRO A 59 4.34 6.55 -13.27
C PRO A 59 5.85 6.33 -13.38
N GLY A 60 6.51 6.21 -12.23
CA GLY A 60 7.95 5.98 -12.14
C GLY A 60 8.39 4.61 -12.67
N PRO A 61 9.70 4.31 -12.66
CA PRO A 61 10.25 3.10 -13.25
C PRO A 61 9.74 1.81 -12.58
N THR A 62 9.47 0.79 -13.38
CA THR A 62 9.13 -0.55 -12.88
C THR A 62 10.39 -1.30 -12.46
N ILE A 63 10.40 -1.79 -11.23
CA ILE A 63 11.43 -2.69 -10.70
C ILE A 63 11.10 -4.13 -11.13
N TYR A 64 12.05 -4.83 -11.74
CA TYR A 64 11.93 -6.25 -12.10
C TYR A 64 12.92 -7.09 -11.31
N ALA A 65 12.40 -8.05 -10.56
CA ALA A 65 13.18 -8.97 -9.74
C ALA A 65 12.59 -10.38 -9.74
N ARG A 66 13.15 -11.27 -8.94
CA ARG A 66 12.61 -12.60 -8.68
C ARG A 66 12.60 -12.86 -7.17
N LYS A 67 11.72 -13.73 -6.72
CA LYS A 67 11.73 -14.25 -5.36
C LYS A 67 13.16 -14.68 -4.96
N GLY A 68 13.62 -14.18 -3.83
CA GLY A 68 14.95 -14.38 -3.28
C GLY A 68 16.02 -13.41 -3.78
N ASP A 69 15.71 -12.46 -4.68
CA ASP A 69 16.66 -11.42 -5.08
C ASP A 69 16.79 -10.34 -3.98
N LEU A 70 17.96 -9.70 -3.92
CA LEU A 70 18.18 -8.46 -3.21
C LEU A 70 18.11 -7.31 -4.22
N VAL A 71 17.29 -6.29 -3.96
CA VAL A 71 17.23 -5.10 -4.78
C VAL A 71 17.85 -3.94 -4.01
N ILE A 72 18.88 -3.34 -4.58
CA ILE A 72 19.53 -2.13 -4.06
C ILE A 72 18.98 -0.94 -4.84
N VAL A 73 18.40 0.03 -4.14
CA VAL A 73 17.90 1.25 -4.75
C VAL A 73 18.59 2.45 -4.13
N ASN A 74 19.38 3.14 -4.94
CA ASN A 74 20.01 4.40 -4.54
C ASN A 74 19.03 5.55 -4.85
N VAL A 75 18.48 6.16 -3.83
CA VAL A 75 17.58 7.31 -3.99
C VAL A 75 18.39 8.60 -3.83
N HIS A 76 18.33 9.46 -4.85
CA HIS A 76 18.94 10.79 -4.87
C HIS A 76 17.81 11.82 -4.88
N ASN A 77 17.67 12.59 -3.81
CA ASN A 77 16.66 13.64 -3.74
C ASN A 77 17.17 14.92 -4.38
N ASN A 78 16.90 15.08 -5.67
CA ASN A 78 17.15 16.31 -6.43
C ASN A 78 15.90 17.22 -6.53
N GLY A 79 14.85 16.88 -5.77
CA GLY A 79 13.64 17.69 -5.64
C GLY A 79 13.81 18.83 -4.64
N ASN A 80 12.72 19.54 -4.38
CA ASN A 80 12.69 20.74 -3.55
C ASN A 80 12.17 20.48 -2.12
N LYS A 81 11.76 19.25 -1.80
CA LYS A 81 11.19 18.87 -0.50
C LYS A 81 11.76 17.54 0.01
N ASN A 82 11.48 17.24 1.27
CA ASN A 82 11.81 15.97 1.91
C ASN A 82 11.10 14.81 1.23
N ILE A 83 11.71 13.61 1.24
CA ILE A 83 11.08 12.43 0.69
C ILE A 83 11.58 11.14 1.36
N THR A 84 10.70 10.15 1.45
CA THR A 84 11.05 8.76 1.73
C THR A 84 10.40 7.83 0.70
N ILE A 85 10.94 6.63 0.52
CA ILE A 85 10.37 5.62 -0.38
C ILE A 85 10.08 4.35 0.39
N HIS A 86 8.85 3.86 0.25
CA HIS A 86 8.39 2.60 0.80
C HIS A 86 8.20 1.54 -0.29
N TRP A 87 8.46 0.30 0.07
CA TRP A 87 8.35 -0.90 -0.80
C TRP A 87 7.11 -1.68 -0.37
N HIS A 88 5.95 -1.20 -0.80
CA HIS A 88 4.66 -1.66 -0.31
C HIS A 88 4.45 -3.16 -0.52
N GLY A 89 4.24 -3.86 0.60
CA GLY A 89 4.00 -5.30 0.64
C GLY A 89 5.24 -6.18 0.62
N VAL A 90 6.44 -5.61 0.60
CA VAL A 90 7.68 -6.35 0.82
C VAL A 90 7.83 -6.65 2.31
N ASP A 91 8.01 -7.93 2.66
CA ASP A 91 8.14 -8.36 4.07
C ASP A 91 9.40 -7.81 4.75
N GLN A 92 10.44 -7.42 4.00
CA GLN A 92 11.70 -6.85 4.53
C GLN A 92 12.27 -7.62 5.72
N PRO A 93 12.52 -8.93 5.62
CA PRO A 93 12.80 -9.76 6.77
C PRO A 93 13.98 -9.23 7.58
N ARG A 94 13.73 -8.87 8.84
CA ARG A 94 14.71 -8.34 9.81
C ARG A 94 15.31 -6.98 9.43
N ASN A 95 14.82 -6.33 8.38
CA ASN A 95 15.39 -5.10 7.83
C ASN A 95 14.42 -3.92 7.84
N PRO A 96 13.90 -3.49 8.99
CA PRO A 96 13.03 -2.32 9.06
C PRO A 96 13.73 -1.02 8.61
N TRP A 97 15.08 -1.00 8.60
CA TRP A 97 15.89 0.14 8.16
C TRP A 97 15.68 0.56 6.71
N SER A 98 15.14 -0.32 5.88
CA SER A 98 14.83 -0.06 4.47
C SER A 98 13.33 -0.10 4.17
N ASP A 99 12.46 -0.02 5.19
CA ASP A 99 11.02 -0.03 5.01
C ASP A 99 10.48 1.32 4.49
N GLY A 100 10.96 2.43 5.03
CA GLY A 100 10.81 3.74 4.43
C GLY A 100 9.77 4.72 5.00
N PRO A 101 8.77 4.38 5.85
CA PRO A 101 7.82 5.36 6.34
C PRO A 101 8.50 6.43 7.20
N GLU A 102 8.16 7.70 6.88
CA GLU A 102 8.77 8.89 7.49
C GLU A 102 8.47 8.96 8.98
N PHE A 103 9.49 9.25 9.79
CA PHE A 103 9.47 9.30 11.26
C PHE A 103 9.03 7.99 11.95
N ILE A 104 8.83 6.91 11.22
CA ILE A 104 8.57 5.58 11.78
C ILE A 104 9.85 4.74 11.73
N THR A 105 10.42 4.51 10.53
CA THR A 105 11.64 3.72 10.35
C THR A 105 12.83 4.53 9.88
N GLN A 106 12.64 5.75 9.50
CA GLN A 106 13.69 6.68 9.11
C GLN A 106 13.23 8.14 9.14
N CYS A 107 14.21 9.03 9.20
CA CYS A 107 14.00 10.43 8.87
C CYS A 107 14.05 10.66 7.35
N PRO A 108 13.44 11.74 6.83
CA PRO A 108 13.37 11.96 5.40
C PRO A 108 14.73 12.26 4.75
N ILE A 109 14.86 11.89 3.49
CA ILE A 109 15.97 12.28 2.63
C ILE A 109 15.74 13.73 2.21
N ARG A 110 16.55 14.65 2.74
CA ARG A 110 16.45 16.09 2.46
C ARG A 110 16.86 16.41 1.01
N PRO A 111 16.41 17.53 0.44
CA PRO A 111 16.92 18.04 -0.84
C PRO A 111 18.44 18.06 -0.92
N GLY A 112 19.00 17.49 -2.00
CA GLY A 112 20.44 17.28 -2.17
C GLY A 112 21.02 16.07 -1.45
N GLY A 113 20.23 15.37 -0.62
CA GLY A 113 20.63 14.15 0.08
C GLY A 113 20.41 12.89 -0.74
N ASN A 114 20.89 11.77 -0.19
CA ASN A 114 20.67 10.45 -0.77
C ASN A 114 20.58 9.38 0.31
N PHE A 115 19.94 8.26 -0.03
CA PHE A 115 19.91 7.05 0.80
C PHE A 115 19.86 5.81 -0.07
N THR A 116 20.49 4.72 0.39
CA THR A 116 20.50 3.43 -0.32
C THR A 116 19.65 2.42 0.44
N TYR A 117 18.54 2.05 -0.16
CA TYR A 117 17.66 1.00 0.36
C TYR A 117 18.12 -0.39 -0.06
N GLN A 118 17.97 -1.36 0.84
CA GLN A 118 18.21 -2.79 0.60
C GLN A 118 16.88 -3.53 0.68
N VAL A 119 16.23 -3.74 -0.45
CA VAL A 119 14.91 -4.39 -0.54
C VAL A 119 15.11 -5.89 -0.65
N ILE A 120 14.74 -6.63 0.39
CA ILE A 120 14.94 -8.07 0.52
C ILE A 120 13.66 -8.79 0.11
N LEU A 121 13.64 -9.39 -1.09
CA LEU A 121 12.49 -10.14 -1.60
C LEU A 121 12.59 -11.61 -1.14
N SER A 122 11.81 -11.99 -0.14
CA SER A 122 11.92 -13.30 0.50
C SER A 122 10.89 -14.32 0.03
N GLU A 123 9.60 -14.00 0.18
CA GLU A 123 8.48 -14.92 -0.06
C GLU A 123 7.52 -14.43 -1.14
N GLU A 124 7.68 -13.21 -1.62
CA GLU A 124 6.80 -12.54 -2.55
C GLU A 124 7.00 -13.07 -3.99
N GLU A 125 5.91 -13.41 -4.66
CA GLU A 125 5.86 -13.71 -6.09
C GLU A 125 4.60 -13.09 -6.69
N GLY A 126 4.74 -12.15 -7.63
CA GLY A 126 3.62 -11.43 -8.22
C GLY A 126 3.90 -9.94 -8.38
N THR A 127 2.88 -9.13 -8.15
CA THR A 127 2.95 -7.68 -8.26
C THR A 127 2.91 -7.05 -6.87
N LEU A 128 3.88 -6.19 -6.61
CA LEU A 128 3.89 -5.18 -5.55
C LEU A 128 4.16 -3.81 -6.17
N TRP A 129 4.38 -2.81 -5.35
CA TRP A 129 4.68 -1.47 -5.82
C TRP A 129 5.53 -0.70 -4.83
N TRP A 130 6.10 0.40 -5.27
CA TRP A 130 6.86 1.31 -4.44
C TRP A 130 6.25 2.71 -4.57
N HIS A 131 6.34 3.49 -3.50
CA HIS A 131 5.83 4.86 -3.50
C HIS A 131 6.51 5.73 -2.44
N ALA A 132 6.40 7.04 -2.61
CA ALA A 132 6.77 7.97 -1.55
C ALA A 132 5.90 7.72 -0.31
N HIS A 133 6.52 7.81 0.86
CA HIS A 133 5.83 7.69 2.14
C HIS A 133 6.05 8.94 3.01
N SER A 134 5.94 10.09 2.36
CA SER A 134 6.00 11.43 2.90
C SER A 134 4.79 12.20 2.39
N ASP A 135 3.99 12.77 3.28
CA ASP A 135 2.79 13.55 2.95
C ASP A 135 1.93 12.90 1.82
N PHE A 136 1.53 13.68 0.82
CA PHE A 136 0.75 13.20 -0.35
C PHE A 136 1.61 12.92 -1.59
N ASP A 137 2.92 12.84 -1.47
CA ASP A 137 3.84 12.66 -2.60
C ASP A 137 3.62 11.37 -3.39
N ARG A 138 2.99 10.36 -2.78
CA ARG A 138 2.56 9.14 -3.45
C ARG A 138 1.68 9.40 -4.68
N ALA A 139 0.97 10.52 -4.74
CA ALA A 139 0.16 10.91 -5.89
C ALA A 139 0.93 10.83 -7.22
N THR A 140 2.23 11.17 -7.21
CA THR A 140 3.06 11.20 -8.42
C THR A 140 4.34 10.39 -8.31
N VAL A 141 4.83 10.10 -7.09
CA VAL A 141 6.06 9.34 -6.84
C VAL A 141 5.69 7.91 -6.48
N HIS A 142 5.44 7.09 -7.49
CA HIS A 142 5.12 5.67 -7.36
C HIS A 142 5.46 4.88 -8.62
N GLY A 143 5.60 3.55 -8.49
CA GLY A 143 5.81 2.64 -9.60
C GLY A 143 5.69 1.18 -9.22
N ALA A 144 5.64 0.30 -10.20
CA ALA A 144 5.44 -1.13 -10.00
C ALA A 144 6.70 -1.87 -9.55
N ILE A 145 6.51 -2.95 -8.76
CA ILE A 145 7.51 -3.98 -8.49
C ILE A 145 6.96 -5.31 -9.04
N VAL A 146 7.65 -5.87 -10.02
CA VAL A 146 7.29 -7.15 -10.65
C VAL A 146 8.25 -8.22 -10.17
N ILE A 147 7.72 -9.15 -9.37
CA ILE A 147 8.49 -10.24 -8.76
C ILE A 147 8.12 -11.55 -9.45
N HIS A 148 9.01 -12.01 -10.32
CA HIS A 148 8.83 -13.27 -11.01
C HIS A 148 9.08 -14.47 -10.07
N PRO A 149 8.58 -15.65 -10.41
CA PRO A 149 8.85 -16.88 -9.67
C PRO A 149 10.34 -17.12 -9.44
N LYS A 150 10.66 -17.77 -8.33
CA LYS A 150 12.04 -18.17 -7.98
C LYS A 150 12.72 -18.86 -9.18
N ARG A 151 14.03 -18.69 -9.32
CA ARG A 151 14.77 -19.33 -10.42
C ARG A 151 14.66 -20.85 -10.35
N GLY A 152 14.28 -21.44 -11.49
CA GLY A 152 14.04 -22.88 -11.59
C GLY A 152 12.58 -23.28 -11.34
N THR A 153 11.70 -22.33 -11.01
CA THR A 153 10.24 -22.54 -10.91
C THR A 153 9.49 -21.73 -11.97
N THR A 154 8.20 -21.97 -12.08
CA THR A 154 7.30 -21.30 -13.04
C THR A 154 6.06 -20.78 -12.31
N PHE A 155 5.25 -19.98 -12.99
CA PHE A 155 3.93 -19.60 -12.49
C PHE A 155 3.07 -20.85 -12.22
N PRO A 156 2.23 -20.86 -11.16
CA PRO A 156 1.30 -21.95 -10.89
C PRO A 156 0.06 -21.93 -11.81
N PHE A 157 0.06 -21.09 -12.84
CA PHE A 157 -0.94 -20.94 -13.87
C PHE A 157 -0.27 -20.91 -15.25
N LYS A 158 -1.07 -20.89 -16.32
CA LYS A 158 -0.55 -20.82 -17.69
C LYS A 158 0.36 -19.59 -17.84
N LYS A 159 1.60 -19.81 -18.26
CA LYS A 159 2.55 -18.72 -18.51
C LYS A 159 1.93 -17.72 -19.49
N PRO A 160 1.90 -16.42 -19.15
CA PRO A 160 1.40 -15.39 -20.02
C PRO A 160 2.36 -15.15 -21.21
N ASP A 161 1.81 -14.73 -22.35
CA ASP A 161 2.58 -14.33 -23.52
C ASP A 161 3.26 -12.97 -23.29
N LYS A 162 2.61 -12.08 -22.51
CA LYS A 162 3.14 -10.77 -22.11
C LYS A 162 2.59 -10.35 -20.76
N GLU A 163 3.37 -9.54 -20.03
CA GLU A 163 3.00 -8.93 -18.76
C GLU A 163 2.86 -7.42 -18.93
N ILE A 164 1.87 -6.81 -18.30
CA ILE A 164 1.51 -5.41 -18.50
C ILE A 164 1.17 -4.79 -17.15
N PRO A 165 2.02 -3.90 -16.61
CA PRO A 165 1.66 -3.08 -15.45
C PRO A 165 0.51 -2.14 -15.80
N VAL A 166 -0.50 -2.10 -14.92
CA VAL A 166 -1.68 -1.26 -15.00
C VAL A 166 -1.84 -0.55 -13.66
N ILE A 167 -1.40 0.70 -13.58
CA ILE A 167 -1.44 1.47 -12.34
C ILE A 167 -2.66 2.40 -12.40
N LEU A 168 -3.60 2.15 -11.49
CA LEU A 168 -4.75 3.02 -11.23
C LEU A 168 -4.30 4.11 -10.27
N GLY A 169 -4.71 5.34 -10.49
CA GLY A 169 -4.31 6.47 -9.67
C GLY A 169 -5.28 7.63 -9.79
N GLU A 170 -4.91 8.76 -9.23
CA GLU A 170 -5.69 9.98 -9.20
C GLU A 170 -4.86 11.17 -9.66
N TRP A 171 -5.50 12.18 -10.22
CA TRP A 171 -4.87 13.40 -10.68
C TRP A 171 -5.59 14.63 -10.12
N TRP A 172 -4.84 15.53 -9.52
CA TRP A 172 -5.25 16.88 -9.14
C TRP A 172 -4.63 17.90 -10.09
N ASN A 173 -5.38 18.90 -10.50
CA ASN A 173 -4.84 20.02 -11.28
C ASN A 173 -4.00 20.95 -10.40
N ASP A 174 -4.38 21.10 -9.14
CA ASP A 174 -3.62 21.87 -8.15
C ASP A 174 -2.38 21.10 -7.67
N ASP A 175 -1.43 21.83 -7.09
CA ASP A 175 -0.31 21.23 -6.39
C ASP A 175 -0.82 20.39 -5.22
N ILE A 176 -0.30 19.17 -5.08
CA ILE A 176 -0.83 18.21 -4.10
C ILE A 176 -0.51 18.61 -2.66
N GLU A 177 0.60 19.31 -2.42
CA GLU A 177 0.90 19.89 -1.11
C GLU A 177 -0.05 21.01 -0.78
N HIS A 178 -0.34 21.86 -1.75
CA HIS A 178 -1.31 22.94 -1.56
C HIS A 178 -2.70 22.40 -1.22
N VAL A 179 -3.11 21.28 -1.83
CA VAL A 179 -4.35 20.58 -1.46
C VAL A 179 -4.32 20.12 -0.02
N LEU A 180 -3.21 19.51 0.42
CA LEU A 180 -3.04 19.04 1.79
C LEU A 180 -2.99 20.21 2.81
N ASP A 181 -2.15 21.21 2.55
CA ASP A 181 -2.00 22.40 3.42
C ASP A 181 -3.33 23.11 3.61
N LYS A 182 -4.10 23.26 2.53
CA LYS A 182 -5.45 23.86 2.58
C LYS A 182 -6.36 23.08 3.51
N ALA A 183 -6.44 21.76 3.35
CA ALA A 183 -7.27 20.90 4.19
C ALA A 183 -6.85 20.99 5.67
N GLN A 184 -5.56 20.92 5.96
CA GLN A 184 -5.02 21.05 7.32
C GLN A 184 -5.31 22.42 7.94
N LEU A 185 -5.16 23.49 7.17
CA LEU A 185 -5.43 24.87 7.62
C LEU A 185 -6.91 25.08 7.93
N LEU A 186 -7.77 24.59 7.04
CA LEU A 186 -9.23 24.79 7.13
C LEU A 186 -9.92 23.75 8.02
N GLY A 187 -9.19 22.69 8.43
CA GLY A 187 -9.69 21.62 9.28
C GLY A 187 -10.70 20.68 8.60
N GLY A 188 -10.92 20.86 7.30
CA GLY A 188 -11.84 20.10 6.48
C GLY A 188 -11.22 18.84 5.88
N ASP A 189 -11.94 18.22 4.93
CA ASP A 189 -11.44 17.15 4.10
C ASP A 189 -10.60 17.71 2.93
N VAL A 190 -9.81 16.85 2.31
CA VAL A 190 -9.03 17.22 1.12
C VAL A 190 -9.94 17.42 -0.10
N ASP A 191 -9.60 18.39 -0.94
CA ASP A 191 -10.32 18.56 -2.21
C ASP A 191 -10.20 17.28 -3.07
N PRO A 192 -11.30 16.79 -3.67
CA PRO A 192 -11.25 15.58 -4.47
C PRO A 192 -10.37 15.73 -5.71
N SER A 193 -9.81 14.62 -6.17
CA SER A 193 -9.06 14.57 -7.43
C SER A 193 -9.93 14.99 -8.61
N ASN A 194 -9.32 15.59 -9.64
CA ASN A 194 -10.02 16.05 -10.85
C ASN A 194 -10.29 14.90 -11.83
N ALA A 195 -9.52 13.83 -11.76
CA ALA A 195 -9.75 12.61 -12.55
C ALA A 195 -9.09 11.39 -11.92
N ASN A 196 -9.70 10.22 -12.11
CA ASN A 196 -9.01 8.93 -12.01
C ASN A 196 -8.11 8.73 -13.23
N THR A 197 -7.08 7.90 -13.10
CA THR A 197 -6.12 7.62 -14.17
C THR A 197 -5.82 6.12 -14.30
N ILE A 198 -5.42 5.71 -15.50
CA ILE A 198 -4.79 4.42 -15.79
C ILE A 198 -3.40 4.73 -16.38
N ASN A 199 -2.33 4.28 -15.73
CA ASN A 199 -0.95 4.62 -16.08
C ASN A 199 -0.75 6.13 -16.27
N ALA A 200 -1.22 6.90 -15.28
CA ALA A 200 -1.17 8.37 -15.23
C ALA A 200 -1.94 9.11 -16.34
N GLN A 201 -2.85 8.42 -17.04
CA GLN A 201 -3.67 8.99 -18.11
C GLN A 201 -5.18 8.93 -17.74
N PRO A 202 -5.92 10.04 -17.81
CA PRO A 202 -7.37 10.06 -17.57
C PRO A 202 -8.16 9.29 -18.64
N GLY A 203 -7.65 9.25 -19.88
CA GLY A 203 -8.26 8.58 -21.02
C GLY A 203 -9.03 9.51 -21.95
N ASP A 204 -9.48 8.95 -23.09
CA ASP A 204 -10.06 9.69 -24.22
C ASP A 204 -11.48 10.23 -24.00
N MET A 205 -12.10 9.90 -22.87
CA MET A 205 -13.35 10.52 -22.44
C MET A 205 -13.13 11.97 -21.98
N PHE A 206 -11.88 12.37 -21.69
CA PHE A 206 -11.50 13.74 -21.40
C PHE A 206 -10.94 14.43 -22.66
N PRO A 207 -11.46 15.61 -23.07
CA PRO A 207 -11.12 16.23 -24.35
C PRO A 207 -9.61 16.40 -24.60
N CYS A 208 -8.85 16.79 -23.58
CA CYS A 208 -7.40 17.06 -23.71
C CYS A 208 -6.51 15.84 -23.49
N SER A 209 -7.09 14.64 -23.32
CA SER A 209 -6.33 13.41 -22.98
C SER A 209 -6.44 12.33 -24.05
N ARG A 210 -7.07 12.62 -25.19
CA ARG A 210 -7.35 11.62 -26.25
C ARG A 210 -6.08 11.00 -26.84
N ASP A 211 -5.11 11.82 -27.15
CA ASP A 211 -3.90 11.37 -27.86
C ASP A 211 -2.97 10.59 -26.93
N ASP A 212 -3.00 10.90 -25.64
CA ASP A 212 -2.17 10.29 -24.60
C ASP A 212 -2.83 9.09 -23.92
N THR A 213 -4.05 8.70 -24.33
CA THR A 213 -4.76 7.55 -23.77
C THR A 213 -3.91 6.29 -23.81
N PHE A 214 -3.75 5.62 -22.67
CA PHE A 214 -3.00 4.37 -22.58
C PHE A 214 -3.61 3.29 -23.47
N LYS A 215 -2.79 2.60 -24.26
CA LYS A 215 -3.24 1.56 -25.20
C LYS A 215 -2.44 0.28 -25.03
N VAL A 216 -3.14 -0.84 -25.05
CA VAL A 216 -2.55 -2.18 -25.01
C VAL A 216 -2.89 -2.92 -26.30
N ALA A 217 -1.87 -3.17 -27.11
CA ALA A 217 -1.99 -4.00 -28.29
C ALA A 217 -2.04 -5.48 -27.90
N VAL A 218 -3.08 -6.19 -28.32
CA VAL A 218 -3.28 -7.62 -28.06
C VAL A 218 -3.48 -8.41 -29.35
N GLN A 219 -3.13 -9.69 -29.31
CA GLN A 219 -3.34 -10.64 -30.43
C GLN A 219 -4.33 -11.72 -30.01
N GLN A 220 -5.25 -12.05 -30.92
CA GLN A 220 -6.24 -13.10 -30.70
C GLN A 220 -5.58 -14.42 -30.28
N GLY A 221 -6.06 -15.03 -29.21
CA GLY A 221 -5.59 -16.31 -28.69
C GLY A 221 -4.45 -16.21 -27.68
N ASN A 222 -3.80 -15.06 -27.53
CA ASN A 222 -2.77 -14.84 -26.53
C ASN A 222 -3.37 -14.58 -25.14
N THR A 223 -2.57 -14.84 -24.11
CA THR A 223 -2.90 -14.58 -22.71
C THR A 223 -1.97 -13.52 -22.15
N TYR A 224 -2.54 -12.47 -21.60
CA TYR A 224 -1.80 -11.35 -21.00
C TYR A 224 -1.95 -11.39 -19.49
N LEU A 225 -0.88 -11.10 -18.76
CA LEU A 225 -0.94 -10.89 -17.31
C LEU A 225 -0.96 -9.39 -17.05
N LEU A 226 -2.12 -8.89 -16.65
CA LEU A 226 -2.28 -7.52 -16.18
C LEU A 226 -1.84 -7.47 -14.72
N ARG A 227 -0.88 -6.61 -14.43
CA ARG A 227 -0.36 -6.38 -13.08
C ARG A 227 -0.98 -5.09 -12.56
N ILE A 228 -2.16 -5.24 -11.95
CA ILE A 228 -3.01 -4.12 -11.57
C ILE A 228 -2.62 -3.64 -10.18
N ILE A 229 -2.42 -2.34 -10.03
CA ILE A 229 -2.03 -1.67 -8.78
C ILE A 229 -3.02 -0.53 -8.56
N ASN A 230 -3.58 -0.38 -7.36
CA ASN A 230 -4.28 0.84 -6.98
C ASN A 230 -3.34 1.74 -6.15
N ALA A 231 -2.76 2.73 -6.82
CA ALA A 231 -1.90 3.77 -6.25
C ALA A 231 -2.68 5.05 -5.86
N GLY A 232 -4.01 5.00 -5.87
CA GLY A 232 -4.87 6.13 -5.47
C GLY A 232 -4.65 6.53 -4.01
N LEU A 233 -4.88 7.83 -3.70
CA LEU A 233 -4.76 8.37 -2.35
C LEU A 233 -6.06 8.21 -1.55
N THR A 234 -7.22 8.27 -2.24
CA THR A 234 -8.50 8.47 -1.57
C THR A 234 -9.61 7.52 -2.03
N ASN A 235 -9.40 6.74 -3.11
CA ASN A 235 -10.50 6.00 -3.72
C ASN A 235 -10.21 4.50 -3.92
N ASP A 236 -11.11 3.67 -3.41
CA ASP A 236 -11.28 2.31 -3.94
C ASP A 236 -11.79 2.37 -5.38
N MET A 237 -11.47 1.37 -6.19
CA MET A 237 -11.87 1.36 -7.59
C MET A 237 -12.43 0.03 -8.03
N PHE A 238 -13.51 0.07 -8.82
CA PHE A 238 -13.89 -1.03 -9.71
C PHE A 238 -13.12 -0.94 -11.02
N PHE A 239 -12.67 -2.09 -11.52
CA PHE A 239 -12.00 -2.17 -12.82
C PHE A 239 -12.62 -3.29 -13.66
N ALA A 240 -12.85 -3.02 -14.95
CA ALA A 240 -13.37 -3.99 -15.92
C ALA A 240 -12.82 -3.71 -17.32
N ILE A 241 -12.89 -4.72 -18.18
CA ILE A 241 -12.54 -4.61 -19.61
C ILE A 241 -13.75 -5.04 -20.44
N ALA A 242 -14.23 -4.16 -21.32
CA ALA A 242 -15.38 -4.45 -22.15
C ALA A 242 -15.20 -5.75 -22.96
N GLY A 243 -16.22 -6.58 -23.00
CA GLY A 243 -16.23 -7.82 -23.78
C GLY A 243 -15.28 -8.91 -23.30
N HIS A 244 -14.64 -8.74 -22.12
CA HIS A 244 -13.67 -9.72 -21.58
C HIS A 244 -14.00 -10.08 -20.13
N ARG A 245 -13.70 -11.33 -19.78
CA ARG A 245 -13.65 -11.75 -18.39
C ARG A 245 -12.21 -11.72 -17.87
N LEU A 246 -12.06 -11.48 -16.60
CA LEU A 246 -10.80 -11.33 -15.88
C LEU A 246 -10.59 -12.55 -14.98
N THR A 247 -9.42 -13.18 -15.01
CA THR A 247 -9.11 -14.28 -14.08
C THR A 247 -8.03 -13.83 -13.10
N VAL A 248 -8.43 -13.55 -11.87
CA VAL A 248 -7.51 -13.21 -10.77
C VAL A 248 -6.74 -14.47 -10.40
N VAL A 249 -5.41 -14.38 -10.34
CA VAL A 249 -4.48 -15.48 -10.01
C VAL A 249 -3.49 -15.10 -8.90
N GLY A 250 -3.50 -13.87 -8.47
CA GLY A 250 -2.70 -13.37 -7.35
C GLY A 250 -3.21 -12.03 -6.82
N ILE A 251 -2.93 -11.78 -5.56
CA ILE A 251 -3.20 -10.51 -4.85
C ILE A 251 -2.05 -10.25 -3.89
N ASP A 252 -1.55 -9.01 -3.85
CA ASP A 252 -0.46 -8.57 -2.97
C ASP A 252 0.76 -9.53 -3.02
N ALA A 253 1.17 -9.89 -4.26
CA ALA A 253 2.26 -10.83 -4.55
C ALA A 253 2.13 -12.21 -3.86
N ARG A 254 0.90 -12.66 -3.62
CA ARG A 254 0.58 -14.01 -3.15
C ARG A 254 -0.42 -14.66 -4.11
N TYR A 255 -0.21 -15.93 -4.48
CA TYR A 255 -1.07 -16.63 -5.44
C TYR A 255 -2.43 -16.98 -4.83
N THR A 256 -3.46 -16.85 -5.66
CA THR A 256 -4.83 -17.21 -5.34
C THR A 256 -5.30 -18.40 -6.15
N LYS A 257 -6.34 -19.08 -5.69
CA LYS A 257 -7.14 -19.96 -6.57
C LYS A 257 -7.68 -19.09 -7.70
N PRO A 258 -7.60 -19.55 -8.96
CA PRO A 258 -8.09 -18.77 -10.10
C PRO A 258 -9.57 -18.40 -9.93
N LEU A 259 -9.85 -17.10 -9.95
CA LEU A 259 -11.21 -16.56 -9.84
C LEU A 259 -11.54 -15.76 -11.10
N THR A 260 -12.46 -16.28 -11.93
CA THR A 260 -12.87 -15.62 -13.17
C THR A 260 -14.12 -14.79 -12.95
N VAL A 261 -14.01 -13.50 -13.18
CA VAL A 261 -15.02 -12.47 -12.89
C VAL A 261 -15.19 -11.51 -14.07
N ASP A 262 -16.24 -10.70 -14.03
CA ASP A 262 -16.51 -9.68 -15.04
C ASP A 262 -15.91 -8.30 -14.64
N TYR A 263 -15.63 -8.10 -13.37
CA TYR A 263 -14.96 -6.92 -12.80
C TYR A 263 -14.14 -7.32 -11.57
N ILE A 264 -13.22 -6.47 -11.15
CA ILE A 264 -12.55 -6.55 -9.85
C ILE A 264 -12.85 -5.29 -9.04
N MET A 265 -12.72 -5.40 -7.71
CA MET A 265 -12.69 -4.29 -6.78
C MET A 265 -11.30 -4.28 -6.14
N ILE A 266 -10.63 -3.12 -6.13
CA ILE A 266 -9.26 -2.98 -5.65
C ILE A 266 -9.13 -1.70 -4.83
N ALA A 267 -8.70 -1.84 -3.56
CA ALA A 267 -8.48 -0.73 -2.65
C ALA A 267 -7.07 -0.12 -2.82
N PRO A 268 -6.86 1.15 -2.45
CA PRO A 268 -5.51 1.74 -2.36
C PRO A 268 -4.56 0.86 -1.56
N GLY A 269 -3.35 0.69 -2.06
CA GLY A 269 -2.35 -0.23 -1.51
C GLY A 269 -2.40 -1.63 -2.11
N GLN A 270 -3.55 -2.12 -2.51
CA GLN A 270 -3.67 -3.47 -3.07
C GLN A 270 -3.11 -3.60 -4.47
N THR A 271 -2.65 -4.82 -4.78
CA THR A 271 -2.25 -5.22 -6.14
C THR A 271 -2.95 -6.51 -6.55
N MET A 272 -3.19 -6.69 -7.85
CA MET A 272 -3.78 -7.92 -8.38
C MET A 272 -3.08 -8.38 -9.64
N ASP A 273 -2.79 -9.67 -9.72
CA ASP A 273 -2.32 -10.35 -10.91
C ASP A 273 -3.52 -10.97 -11.63
N VAL A 274 -3.83 -10.48 -12.84
CA VAL A 274 -5.06 -10.80 -13.56
C VAL A 274 -4.75 -11.29 -14.96
N LEU A 275 -5.17 -12.51 -15.29
CA LEU A 275 -5.07 -13.02 -16.67
C LEU A 275 -6.20 -12.45 -17.53
N LEU A 276 -5.81 -11.87 -18.66
CA LEU A 276 -6.66 -11.45 -19.76
C LEU A 276 -6.43 -12.41 -20.94
N GLU A 277 -7.40 -13.25 -21.24
CA GLU A 277 -7.38 -14.04 -22.47
C GLU A 277 -7.92 -13.16 -23.61
N ALA A 278 -7.09 -12.89 -24.62
CA ALA A 278 -7.49 -12.13 -25.79
C ALA A 278 -8.39 -12.96 -26.70
N LYS A 279 -9.68 -13.03 -26.36
CA LYS A 279 -10.71 -13.75 -27.11
C LYS A 279 -11.81 -12.78 -27.52
N ARG A 280 -12.01 -12.61 -28.81
CA ARG A 280 -13.12 -11.85 -29.36
C ARG A 280 -13.92 -12.69 -30.38
N THR A 281 -15.19 -12.37 -30.56
CA THR A 281 -16.00 -12.97 -31.63
C THR A 281 -15.57 -12.38 -32.98
N LEU A 282 -15.43 -13.23 -34.00
CA LEU A 282 -15.15 -12.78 -35.36
C LEU A 282 -16.22 -11.78 -35.83
N GLY A 283 -15.80 -10.62 -36.35
CA GLY A 283 -16.69 -9.56 -36.79
C GLY A 283 -17.15 -8.58 -35.71
N SER A 284 -16.75 -8.81 -34.43
CA SER A 284 -16.94 -7.81 -33.35
C SER A 284 -15.93 -6.67 -33.45
N ASN A 285 -16.11 -5.64 -32.62
CA ASN A 285 -15.18 -4.51 -32.52
C ASN A 285 -13.75 -5.02 -32.26
N SER A 286 -12.75 -4.24 -32.68
CA SER A 286 -11.32 -4.51 -32.41
C SER A 286 -10.78 -3.69 -31.25
N ARG A 287 -11.59 -2.80 -30.64
CA ARG A 287 -11.20 -1.90 -29.57
C ARG A 287 -12.18 -1.99 -28.42
N TYR A 288 -11.63 -2.12 -27.21
CA TYR A 288 -12.39 -2.29 -25.98
C TYR A 288 -11.81 -1.39 -24.90
N TYR A 289 -12.65 -0.67 -24.15
CA TYR A 289 -12.17 0.07 -22.99
C TYR A 289 -11.80 -0.87 -21.84
N MET A 290 -10.62 -0.63 -21.24
CA MET A 290 -10.39 -0.83 -19.82
C MET A 290 -10.98 0.39 -19.12
N ALA A 291 -11.74 0.19 -18.05
CA ALA A 291 -12.34 1.29 -17.30
C ALA A 291 -12.11 1.10 -15.80
N ALA A 292 -11.63 2.14 -15.13
CA ALA A 292 -11.48 2.24 -13.69
C ALA A 292 -12.43 3.31 -13.16
N ARG A 293 -13.30 2.95 -12.21
CA ARG A 293 -14.30 3.83 -11.62
C ARG A 293 -14.20 3.81 -10.11
N THR A 294 -14.29 4.98 -9.49
CA THR A 294 -14.38 5.13 -8.03
C THR A 294 -15.50 4.26 -7.44
N PHE A 295 -15.20 3.59 -6.35
CA PHE A 295 -16.17 3.00 -5.43
C PHE A 295 -16.10 3.76 -4.11
N ILE A 296 -17.25 4.25 -3.63
CA ILE A 296 -17.36 4.95 -2.35
C ILE A 296 -18.55 4.43 -1.56
N THR A 297 -18.45 4.56 -0.26
CA THR A 297 -19.53 4.22 0.68
C THR A 297 -20.15 5.45 1.37
N LEU A 298 -19.48 6.60 1.28
CA LEU A 298 -19.96 7.87 1.85
C LEU A 298 -21.30 8.33 1.24
N PRO A 299 -22.14 9.06 2.01
CA PRO A 299 -23.34 9.70 1.46
C PRO A 299 -22.99 10.73 0.38
N LEU A 300 -23.59 10.62 -0.83
CA LEU A 300 -23.26 11.46 -2.00
C LEU A 300 -23.50 12.97 -1.82
N ASP A 301 -24.33 13.33 -0.86
CA ASP A 301 -24.82 14.70 -0.65
C ASP A 301 -23.98 15.46 0.39
N THR A 302 -23.02 14.81 1.02
CA THR A 302 -22.33 15.36 2.19
C THR A 302 -20.89 15.73 1.95
N ILE A 303 -20.19 15.02 1.06
CA ILE A 303 -18.76 15.22 0.81
C ILE A 303 -18.50 15.17 -0.70
N PRO A 304 -17.80 16.16 -1.27
CA PRO A 304 -17.37 16.11 -2.66
C PRO A 304 -16.44 14.90 -2.92
N PHE A 305 -16.61 14.24 -4.05
CA PHE A 305 -15.77 13.12 -4.45
C PHE A 305 -15.54 13.12 -5.96
N ASN A 306 -14.48 12.45 -6.40
CA ASN A 306 -14.22 12.24 -7.83
C ASN A 306 -15.12 11.13 -8.38
N ASN A 307 -16.07 11.48 -9.23
CA ASN A 307 -16.99 10.55 -9.90
C ASN A 307 -16.54 10.16 -11.31
N SER A 308 -15.33 10.49 -11.70
CA SER A 308 -14.83 10.19 -13.05
C SER A 308 -14.56 8.70 -13.25
N THR A 309 -14.57 8.29 -14.52
CA THR A 309 -14.12 6.96 -14.94
C THR A 309 -12.90 7.13 -15.83
N ALA A 310 -11.76 6.62 -15.40
CA ALA A 310 -10.56 6.56 -16.23
C ALA A 310 -10.73 5.48 -17.29
N THR A 311 -10.19 5.74 -18.51
CA THR A 311 -10.23 4.79 -19.60
C THR A 311 -8.86 4.54 -20.22
N ALA A 312 -8.64 3.28 -20.64
CA ALA A 312 -7.53 2.87 -21.49
C ALA A 312 -8.09 1.94 -22.58
N ILE A 313 -7.32 1.63 -23.62
CA ILE A 313 -7.84 0.89 -24.77
C ILE A 313 -7.08 -0.42 -24.96
N VAL A 314 -7.80 -1.55 -24.96
CA VAL A 314 -7.34 -2.82 -25.51
C VAL A 314 -7.60 -2.80 -27.00
N GLU A 315 -6.57 -2.96 -27.82
CA GLU A 315 -6.65 -2.93 -29.28
C GLU A 315 -6.12 -4.21 -29.90
N TYR A 316 -6.99 -4.92 -30.64
CA TYR A 316 -6.62 -6.12 -31.37
C TYR A 316 -5.88 -5.77 -32.65
N THR A 317 -4.66 -6.33 -32.82
CA THR A 317 -3.74 -6.01 -33.92
C THR A 317 -3.68 -7.11 -34.99
N ASP A 318 -4.64 -8.04 -35.00
CA ASP A 318 -4.65 -9.17 -35.93
C ASP A 318 -4.86 -8.69 -37.38
N SER A 319 -4.12 -9.30 -38.29
CA SER A 319 -3.99 -8.90 -39.71
C SER A 319 -5.27 -8.95 -40.54
N VAL A 320 -6.36 -9.52 -40.07
CA VAL A 320 -7.60 -9.72 -40.84
C VAL A 320 -8.53 -8.50 -40.81
N THR A 321 -8.32 -7.57 -39.87
CA THR A 321 -9.10 -6.33 -39.79
C THR A 321 -8.22 -5.16 -39.34
N ALA A 322 -7.30 -4.75 -40.20
CA ALA A 322 -6.31 -3.69 -39.94
C ALA A 322 -6.91 -2.28 -39.72
N ARG A 323 -8.22 -2.13 -39.60
CA ARG A 323 -8.87 -0.85 -39.24
C ARG A 323 -9.83 -1.05 -38.08
N PRO A 324 -9.73 -0.23 -37.01
CA PRO A 324 -10.74 -0.21 -35.96
C PRO A 324 -12.12 0.04 -36.54
N ILE A 325 -13.08 -0.80 -36.20
CA ILE A 325 -14.49 -0.61 -36.59
C ILE A 325 -15.17 0.15 -35.46
N GLY A 326 -15.24 1.47 -35.59
CA GLY A 326 -15.94 2.33 -34.64
C GLY A 326 -15.16 2.69 -33.35
N PRO A 327 -15.81 3.38 -32.42
CA PRO A 327 -15.24 3.73 -31.11
C PRO A 327 -15.04 2.48 -30.26
N PRO A 328 -14.18 2.53 -29.20
CA PRO A 328 -14.05 1.42 -28.26
C PRO A 328 -15.36 1.08 -27.56
N GLU A 329 -15.63 -0.21 -27.32
CA GLU A 329 -16.80 -0.64 -26.52
C GLU A 329 -16.55 -0.36 -25.04
N PHE A 330 -17.59 0.14 -24.32
CA PHE A 330 -17.52 0.41 -22.89
C PHE A 330 -17.99 -0.82 -22.07
N PRO A 331 -17.35 -1.15 -20.91
CA PRO A 331 -17.74 -2.30 -20.09
C PRO A 331 -19.07 -2.07 -19.38
N VAL A 332 -20.13 -2.66 -19.89
CA VAL A 332 -21.49 -2.60 -19.31
C VAL A 332 -21.57 -3.28 -17.94
N GLN A 333 -20.65 -4.18 -17.65
CA GLN A 333 -20.55 -4.91 -16.37
C GLN A 333 -19.82 -4.12 -15.27
N LEU A 334 -19.28 -2.93 -15.55
CA LEU A 334 -18.60 -2.12 -14.55
C LEU A 334 -19.63 -1.63 -13.49
N PRO A 335 -19.47 -2.01 -12.19
CA PRO A 335 -20.45 -1.68 -11.16
C PRO A 335 -20.64 -0.18 -10.98
N ALA A 336 -21.78 0.21 -10.40
CA ALA A 336 -22.05 1.59 -10.01
C ALA A 336 -21.15 2.01 -8.84
N ILE A 337 -20.92 3.33 -8.70
CA ILE A 337 -19.98 3.90 -7.71
C ILE A 337 -20.32 3.59 -6.23
N LYS A 338 -21.55 3.16 -5.94
CA LYS A 338 -22.04 2.78 -4.59
C LYS A 338 -22.48 1.32 -4.49
N ASP A 339 -22.03 0.47 -5.40
CA ASP A 339 -22.46 -0.92 -5.40
C ASP A 339 -21.67 -1.74 -4.35
N GLU A 340 -22.02 -1.56 -3.08
CA GLU A 340 -21.44 -2.31 -1.96
C GLU A 340 -21.64 -3.84 -2.11
N ASN A 341 -22.77 -4.25 -2.71
CA ASN A 341 -23.01 -5.66 -2.96
C ASN A 341 -22.01 -6.23 -3.98
N ALA A 342 -21.71 -5.49 -5.04
CA ALA A 342 -20.69 -5.89 -6.00
C ALA A 342 -19.29 -5.94 -5.36
N ALA A 343 -18.92 -4.97 -4.53
CA ALA A 343 -17.65 -4.95 -3.81
C ALA A 343 -17.52 -6.18 -2.89
N MET A 344 -18.51 -6.43 -2.04
CA MET A 344 -18.53 -7.57 -1.12
C MET A 344 -18.58 -8.91 -1.87
N ALA A 345 -19.37 -9.01 -2.95
CA ALA A 345 -19.45 -10.21 -3.77
C ALA A 345 -18.09 -10.59 -4.39
N PHE A 346 -17.25 -9.61 -4.72
CA PHE A 346 -15.90 -9.87 -5.22
C PHE A 346 -14.96 -10.32 -4.11
N VAL A 347 -14.78 -9.52 -3.05
CA VAL A 347 -13.74 -9.76 -2.03
C VAL A 347 -13.98 -11.03 -1.21
N THR A 348 -15.23 -11.46 -1.05
CA THR A 348 -15.58 -12.69 -0.32
C THR A 348 -15.30 -13.98 -1.09
N GLN A 349 -15.02 -13.92 -2.38
CA GLN A 349 -14.68 -15.09 -3.21
C GLN A 349 -13.18 -15.41 -3.24
N LEU A 350 -12.33 -14.46 -2.84
CA LEU A 350 -10.88 -14.64 -2.88
C LEU A 350 -10.44 -15.78 -1.95
N ARG A 351 -9.52 -16.62 -2.42
CA ARG A 351 -8.95 -17.74 -1.65
C ARG A 351 -7.47 -17.90 -1.99
N SER A 352 -6.65 -18.21 -0.99
CA SER A 352 -5.26 -18.60 -1.20
C SER A 352 -5.15 -19.87 -2.05
N LEU A 353 -4.08 -19.99 -2.82
CA LEU A 353 -3.90 -21.10 -3.78
C LEU A 353 -3.87 -22.46 -3.09
N GLY A 354 -3.13 -22.61 -1.99
CA GLY A 354 -3.16 -23.81 -1.15
C GLY A 354 -2.65 -25.07 -1.86
N THR A 355 -1.52 -25.00 -2.57
CA THR A 355 -0.84 -26.16 -3.16
C THR A 355 0.37 -26.57 -2.33
N GLN A 356 1.00 -27.69 -2.69
CA GLN A 356 2.22 -28.15 -2.02
C GLN A 356 3.38 -27.14 -2.18
N GLU A 357 3.48 -26.47 -3.33
CA GLU A 357 4.50 -25.45 -3.62
C GLU A 357 4.15 -24.10 -3.00
N HIS A 358 2.89 -23.83 -2.74
CA HIS A 358 2.36 -22.61 -2.14
C HIS A 358 1.40 -22.98 -1.00
N PRO A 359 1.92 -23.47 0.13
CA PRO A 359 1.10 -23.93 1.24
C PRO A 359 0.41 -22.79 1.96
N VAL A 360 -0.71 -23.08 2.58
CA VAL A 360 -1.46 -22.17 3.46
C VAL A 360 -1.26 -22.62 4.90
N HIS A 361 -0.76 -21.73 5.75
CA HIS A 361 -0.47 -22.00 7.15
C HIS A 361 -1.18 -21.00 8.07
N VAL A 362 -2.51 -21.08 8.11
CA VAL A 362 -3.29 -20.20 8.97
C VAL A 362 -3.05 -20.57 10.45
N PRO A 363 -2.60 -19.61 11.29
CA PRO A 363 -2.48 -19.88 12.72
C PRO A 363 -3.82 -20.24 13.34
N THR A 364 -3.91 -21.41 13.98
CA THR A 364 -5.14 -21.88 14.66
C THR A 364 -5.18 -21.51 16.14
N HIS A 365 -4.01 -21.40 16.79
CA HIS A 365 -3.85 -20.84 18.12
C HIS A 365 -3.50 -19.36 18.01
N VAL A 366 -4.08 -18.55 18.88
CA VAL A 366 -3.84 -17.10 18.94
C VAL A 366 -3.32 -16.78 20.34
N ASP A 367 -2.19 -16.09 20.43
CA ASP A 367 -1.57 -15.67 21.69
C ASP A 367 -2.06 -14.28 22.13
N GLU A 368 -2.33 -13.41 21.16
CA GLU A 368 -2.73 -12.01 21.39
C GLU A 368 -3.98 -11.68 20.56
N HIS A 369 -5.06 -11.25 21.23
CA HIS A 369 -6.28 -10.77 20.57
C HIS A 369 -6.39 -9.26 20.69
N MET A 370 -6.60 -8.58 19.56
CA MET A 370 -6.82 -7.14 19.50
C MET A 370 -8.14 -6.85 18.79
N LEU A 371 -9.00 -6.06 19.43
CA LEU A 371 -10.16 -5.44 18.80
C LEU A 371 -9.82 -3.96 18.59
N ILE A 372 -9.76 -3.52 17.34
CA ILE A 372 -9.40 -2.17 16.96
C ILE A 372 -10.60 -1.48 16.32
N ASP A 373 -11.22 -0.58 17.07
CA ASP A 373 -12.22 0.33 16.52
C ASP A 373 -11.54 1.38 15.63
N ILE A 374 -12.05 1.52 14.42
CA ILE A 374 -11.65 2.52 13.44
C ILE A 374 -12.73 3.60 13.44
N ASP A 375 -12.34 4.86 13.63
CA ASP A 375 -13.33 5.94 13.66
C ASP A 375 -12.80 7.25 13.06
N ILE A 376 -13.71 8.03 12.51
CA ILE A 376 -13.46 9.42 12.09
C ILE A 376 -13.91 10.34 13.22
N ASN A 377 -12.98 11.13 13.69
CA ASN A 377 -13.09 11.94 14.89
C ASN A 377 -12.83 13.43 14.60
N VAL A 378 -12.76 14.20 15.67
CA VAL A 378 -12.33 15.60 15.63
C VAL A 378 -11.30 15.91 16.71
N LEU A 379 -10.51 16.94 16.46
CA LEU A 379 -9.61 17.56 17.44
C LEU A 379 -9.88 19.07 17.47
N PRO A 380 -9.65 19.74 18.62
CA PRO A 380 -9.76 21.17 18.72
C PRO A 380 -8.82 21.86 17.74
N CYS A 381 -9.25 22.97 17.18
CA CYS A 381 -8.36 23.86 16.47
C CYS A 381 -7.46 24.63 17.42
N ASP A 382 -6.26 24.97 16.94
CA ASP A 382 -5.33 25.81 17.69
C ASP A 382 -5.97 27.20 17.99
N PRO A 383 -6.15 27.56 19.26
CA PRO A 383 -6.82 28.79 19.65
C PRO A 383 -6.06 30.08 19.25
N THR A 384 -4.79 29.96 18.86
CA THR A 384 -3.95 31.13 18.57
C THR A 384 -4.20 31.77 17.21
N ASN A 385 -5.03 31.16 16.33
CA ASN A 385 -5.27 31.67 14.97
C ASN A 385 -6.69 31.37 14.46
N MET A 386 -7.70 31.88 15.16
CA MET A 386 -9.10 31.47 15.01
C MET A 386 -9.87 32.03 13.80
N VAL A 387 -9.31 32.99 13.05
CA VAL A 387 -10.14 33.71 12.04
C VAL A 387 -10.29 32.94 10.72
N GLU A 388 -9.32 32.11 10.36
CA GLU A 388 -9.39 31.30 9.11
C GLU A 388 -9.20 29.81 9.32
N LYS A 389 -8.66 29.40 10.45
CA LYS A 389 -8.45 27.99 10.76
C LYS A 389 -9.74 27.27 11.12
N CYS A 390 -9.90 26.06 10.61
CA CYS A 390 -11.03 25.16 10.87
C CYS A 390 -12.42 25.66 10.48
N LYS A 391 -12.52 26.60 9.55
CA LYS A 391 -13.84 27.05 9.05
C LYS A 391 -14.58 26.00 8.23
N GLU A 392 -13.89 24.99 7.69
CA GLU A 392 -14.45 23.88 6.91
C GLU A 392 -14.54 22.59 7.74
N GLY A 393 -13.95 22.58 8.92
CA GLY A 393 -14.01 21.43 9.81
C GLY A 393 -15.33 21.33 10.59
N PRO A 394 -15.66 20.13 11.11
CA PRO A 394 -16.90 19.89 11.82
C PRO A 394 -17.01 20.77 13.07
N GLN A 395 -18.01 21.67 13.08
CA GLN A 395 -18.35 22.51 14.24
C GLN A 395 -17.17 23.38 14.76
N GLY A 396 -16.30 23.82 13.85
CA GLY A 396 -15.13 24.63 14.20
C GLY A 396 -13.94 23.82 14.77
N ASN A 397 -14.02 22.50 14.73
CA ASN A 397 -12.90 21.60 15.00
C ASN A 397 -12.25 21.19 13.67
N ARG A 398 -11.15 20.45 13.73
CA ARG A 398 -10.56 19.82 12.55
C ARG A 398 -10.84 18.33 12.53
N PHE A 399 -10.94 17.75 11.35
CA PHE A 399 -11.00 16.31 11.22
C PHE A 399 -9.78 15.65 11.86
N ALA A 400 -10.02 14.51 12.46
CA ALA A 400 -9.06 13.56 12.97
C ALA A 400 -9.59 12.15 12.71
N ALA A 401 -8.73 11.18 12.83
CA ALA A 401 -9.11 9.78 12.80
C ALA A 401 -8.38 9.02 13.89
N SER A 402 -8.88 7.89 14.29
CA SER A 402 -8.28 7.13 15.39
C SER A 402 -8.40 5.63 15.23
N LEU A 403 -7.45 4.93 15.85
CA LEU A 403 -7.52 3.52 16.19
C LEU A 403 -7.67 3.39 17.71
N ASN A 404 -8.75 2.76 18.16
CA ASN A 404 -9.09 2.65 19.59
C ASN A 404 -9.10 3.98 20.36
N ASN A 405 -9.63 5.03 19.72
CA ASN A 405 -9.67 6.41 20.23
C ASN A 405 -8.30 7.06 20.47
N VAL A 406 -7.27 6.59 19.77
CA VAL A 406 -5.94 7.21 19.71
C VAL A 406 -5.71 7.72 18.30
N SER A 407 -5.63 9.04 18.13
CA SER A 407 -5.18 9.70 16.91
C SER A 407 -3.66 9.74 16.95
N PHE A 408 -3.01 8.99 16.07
CA PHE A 408 -1.55 8.89 16.06
C PHE A 408 -0.91 10.25 15.77
N GLN A 409 0.20 10.50 16.43
CA GLN A 409 1.02 11.68 16.22
C GLN A 409 2.43 11.24 15.85
N SER A 410 2.87 11.55 14.63
CA SER A 410 4.25 11.30 14.21
C SER A 410 5.22 12.06 15.11
N PRO A 411 6.25 11.38 15.65
CA PRO A 411 7.26 12.03 16.49
C PRO A 411 8.26 12.83 15.65
N ALA A 412 9.11 13.61 16.30
CA ALA A 412 10.17 14.38 15.63
C ALA A 412 11.45 13.57 15.34
N ILE A 413 11.53 12.35 15.89
CA ILE A 413 12.63 11.39 15.70
C ILE A 413 11.97 10.07 15.33
N ASP A 414 12.54 9.31 14.42
CA ASP A 414 11.93 8.06 14.02
C ASP A 414 11.88 7.03 15.18
N VAL A 415 10.76 6.29 15.21
CA VAL A 415 10.47 5.30 16.27
C VAL A 415 11.52 4.19 16.27
N LEU A 416 12.03 3.80 15.09
CA LEU A 416 12.99 2.72 14.97
C LEU A 416 14.34 3.07 15.61
N ASP A 417 14.90 4.26 15.37
CA ASP A 417 16.13 4.73 16.03
C ASP A 417 15.92 4.86 17.55
N ALA A 418 14.76 5.43 17.97
CA ALA A 418 14.42 5.53 19.38
C ALA A 418 14.32 4.15 20.04
N TYR A 419 13.72 3.16 19.40
CA TYR A 419 13.65 1.78 19.88
C TYR A 419 15.03 1.12 19.93
N TYR A 420 15.79 1.19 18.83
CA TYR A 420 17.09 0.54 18.68
C TYR A 420 18.11 1.00 19.72
N TYR A 421 18.13 2.29 20.02
CA TYR A 421 19.04 2.86 21.05
C TYR A 421 18.46 2.89 22.46
N SER A 422 17.28 2.25 22.67
CA SER A 422 16.57 2.28 23.96
C SER A 422 16.33 3.71 24.49
N SER A 423 16.10 4.65 23.56
CA SER A 423 15.86 6.07 23.83
C SER A 423 14.40 6.47 23.61
N GLY A 424 13.47 5.49 23.62
CA GLY A 424 12.04 5.70 23.33
C GLY A 424 11.31 6.57 24.33
N HIS A 425 11.89 6.80 25.52
CA HIS A 425 11.28 7.66 26.54
C HIS A 425 11.05 9.10 26.03
N GLY A 426 9.79 9.52 25.97
CA GLY A 426 9.38 10.82 25.43
C GLY A 426 9.25 10.87 23.89
N VAL A 427 9.51 9.77 23.17
CA VAL A 427 9.26 9.63 21.73
C VAL A 427 7.95 8.89 21.48
N TYR A 428 7.73 7.79 22.18
CA TYR A 428 6.49 7.00 22.09
C TYR A 428 6.11 6.40 23.45
N GLU A 429 4.87 5.90 23.56
CA GLU A 429 4.31 5.18 24.70
C GLU A 429 3.94 3.75 24.30
N GLU A 430 4.34 2.73 25.08
CA GLU A 430 4.14 1.29 24.78
C GLU A 430 2.77 0.76 25.23
N ASP A 431 1.76 1.61 25.27
CA ASP A 431 0.44 1.30 25.83
C ASP A 431 -0.70 1.42 24.82
N PHE A 432 -0.43 1.16 23.53
CA PHE A 432 -1.51 1.07 22.55
C PHE A 432 -2.53 -0.01 23.00
N PRO A 433 -3.82 0.34 23.16
CA PRO A 433 -4.79 -0.54 23.81
C PRO A 433 -5.25 -1.69 22.89
N ASN A 434 -5.33 -2.90 23.45
CA ASN A 434 -5.85 -4.08 22.75
C ASN A 434 -7.38 -4.06 22.52
N LYS A 435 -8.08 -3.20 23.22
CA LYS A 435 -9.53 -3.01 23.11
C LYS A 435 -9.86 -1.53 23.13
N PRO A 436 -10.98 -1.14 22.52
CA PRO A 436 -11.39 0.25 22.50
C PRO A 436 -11.44 0.88 23.89
N THR A 437 -10.91 2.09 24.00
CA THR A 437 -10.99 2.89 25.23
C THR A 437 -12.21 3.80 25.17
N ALA A 438 -12.78 4.11 26.34
CA ALA A 438 -13.89 5.07 26.39
C ALA A 438 -13.44 6.45 25.85
N PHE A 439 -14.31 7.11 25.10
CA PHE A 439 -14.11 8.49 24.71
C PHE A 439 -14.04 9.40 25.94
N VAL A 440 -13.15 10.38 25.92
CA VAL A 440 -12.79 11.15 27.13
C VAL A 440 -13.77 12.23 27.48
N ASP A 441 -14.47 12.75 26.48
CA ASP A 441 -15.48 13.79 26.65
C ASP A 441 -16.84 13.33 26.12
N PRO A 442 -17.93 13.71 26.79
CA PRO A 442 -19.24 13.48 26.22
C PRO A 442 -19.31 14.18 24.85
N PRO A 443 -20.06 13.62 23.89
CA PRO A 443 -20.19 14.24 22.58
C PRO A 443 -20.58 15.71 22.73
N VAL A 444 -19.83 16.59 22.07
CA VAL A 444 -19.98 18.06 22.17
C VAL A 444 -21.40 18.52 21.77
N ASN A 445 -22.17 17.65 21.14
CA ASN A 445 -23.51 17.93 20.64
C ASN A 445 -24.48 16.77 20.88
N ASN A 446 -25.04 16.64 22.05
CA ASN A 446 -26.23 15.81 22.32
C ASN A 446 -26.32 14.48 21.53
N GLY A 447 -25.19 13.86 21.21
CA GLY A 447 -25.11 12.58 20.49
C GLY A 447 -25.15 12.65 18.98
N SER A 448 -25.06 13.81 18.36
CA SER A 448 -24.96 13.95 16.90
C SER A 448 -23.65 14.61 16.48
N GLY A 449 -22.79 13.87 15.79
CA GLY A 449 -21.53 14.36 15.25
C GLY A 449 -20.32 13.51 15.65
N PRO A 450 -19.15 13.74 15.01
CA PRO A 450 -17.92 13.00 15.32
C PRO A 450 -17.45 13.28 16.75
N LEU A 451 -16.88 12.24 17.39
CA LEU A 451 -16.41 12.31 18.77
C LEU A 451 -15.00 12.90 18.83
N MET A 452 -14.67 13.50 19.98
CA MET A 452 -13.31 13.96 20.26
C MET A 452 -12.39 12.76 20.53
N THR A 453 -11.19 12.77 19.94
CA THR A 453 -10.15 11.78 20.15
C THR A 453 -8.95 12.36 20.90
N LYS A 454 -8.02 11.50 21.29
CA LYS A 454 -6.76 11.88 21.93
C LYS A 454 -5.59 11.69 20.97
N ARG A 455 -4.68 12.65 20.95
CA ARG A 455 -3.41 12.50 20.25
C ARG A 455 -2.39 11.75 21.11
N GLY A 456 -1.56 10.92 20.43
CA GLY A 456 -0.43 10.28 21.07
C GLY A 456 0.35 9.41 20.11
N THR A 457 1.64 9.27 20.36
CA THR A 457 2.50 8.30 19.65
C THR A 457 2.47 6.99 20.45
N LYS A 458 1.36 6.26 20.35
CA LYS A 458 1.20 4.99 21.07
C LYS A 458 1.56 3.82 20.17
N VAL A 459 2.37 2.90 20.70
CA VAL A 459 2.85 1.72 19.97
C VAL A 459 2.43 0.43 20.66
N LYS A 460 2.26 -0.62 19.89
CA LYS A 460 2.02 -1.98 20.38
C LYS A 460 3.31 -2.78 20.34
N VAL A 461 3.79 -3.25 21.48
CA VAL A 461 4.96 -4.12 21.58
C VAL A 461 4.54 -5.58 21.59
N LEU A 462 5.16 -6.39 20.73
CA LEU A 462 4.90 -7.82 20.56
C LEU A 462 6.19 -8.62 20.82
N GLU A 463 6.07 -9.75 21.52
CA GLU A 463 7.16 -10.70 21.66
C GLU A 463 7.37 -11.44 20.33
N TYR A 464 8.63 -11.79 20.01
CA TYR A 464 8.96 -12.56 18.80
C TYR A 464 8.22 -13.89 18.75
N GLY A 465 7.56 -14.16 17.66
CA GLY A 465 6.83 -15.41 17.40
C GLY A 465 5.38 -15.44 17.91
N THR A 466 4.92 -14.37 18.57
CA THR A 466 3.52 -14.23 18.99
C THR A 466 2.57 -14.33 17.79
N VAL A 467 1.54 -15.14 17.91
CA VAL A 467 0.44 -15.18 16.94
C VAL A 467 -0.61 -14.14 17.33
N VAL A 468 -0.84 -13.20 16.45
CA VAL A 468 -1.75 -12.07 16.68
C VAL A 468 -2.99 -12.23 15.82
N GLU A 469 -4.16 -12.02 16.43
CA GLU A 469 -5.41 -11.77 15.74
C GLU A 469 -5.79 -10.31 15.96
N VAL A 470 -6.00 -9.59 14.87
CA VAL A 470 -6.58 -8.24 14.90
C VAL A 470 -7.94 -8.27 14.25
N VAL A 471 -8.94 -7.83 14.97
CA VAL A 471 -10.27 -7.54 14.43
C VAL A 471 -10.39 -6.04 14.29
N PHE A 472 -10.41 -5.56 13.05
CA PHE A 472 -10.76 -4.19 12.74
C PHE A 472 -12.28 -4.07 12.71
N HIS A 473 -12.82 -3.13 13.47
CA HIS A 473 -14.24 -2.85 13.55
C HIS A 473 -14.48 -1.39 13.20
N ASP A 474 -15.17 -1.15 12.10
CA ASP A 474 -15.42 0.19 11.61
C ASP A 474 -16.67 0.80 12.26
N LEU A 475 -16.51 1.97 12.87
CA LEU A 475 -17.57 2.79 13.45
C LEU A 475 -17.98 3.94 12.53
N SER A 476 -17.23 4.16 11.47
CA SER A 476 -17.47 5.27 10.52
C SER A 476 -18.50 4.90 9.44
N SER A 477 -18.73 5.83 8.53
CA SER A 477 -19.59 5.62 7.35
C SER A 477 -18.80 5.30 6.08
N GLU A 478 -17.50 5.01 6.19
CA GLU A 478 -16.59 4.78 5.08
C GLU A 478 -15.82 3.48 5.27
N ASN A 479 -15.48 2.80 4.18
CA ASN A 479 -14.58 1.65 4.23
C ASN A 479 -13.12 2.09 4.39
N HIS A 480 -12.28 1.24 4.99
CA HIS A 480 -10.89 1.55 5.28
C HIS A 480 -9.94 0.46 4.79
N PRO A 481 -9.04 0.74 3.84
CA PRO A 481 -7.95 -0.17 3.47
C PRO A 481 -6.85 -0.12 4.54
N MET A 482 -6.83 -1.10 5.44
CA MET A 482 -5.82 -1.22 6.50
C MET A 482 -4.61 -1.99 6.01
N HIS A 483 -3.43 -1.40 6.12
CA HIS A 483 -2.14 -1.96 5.72
C HIS A 483 -1.23 -2.16 6.92
N LEU A 484 -0.47 -3.28 6.91
CA LEU A 484 0.56 -3.58 7.88
C LEU A 484 1.90 -3.78 7.17
N HIS A 485 2.87 -2.94 7.51
CA HIS A 485 4.23 -3.03 7.01
C HIS A 485 4.95 -4.27 7.54
N GLY A 486 5.87 -4.81 6.76
CA GLY A 486 6.72 -5.93 7.14
C GLY A 486 6.04 -7.28 7.29
N PHE A 487 4.74 -7.37 7.02
CA PHE A 487 3.95 -8.59 7.16
C PHE A 487 2.91 -8.75 6.06
N ALA A 488 2.70 -10.00 5.67
CA ALA A 488 1.44 -10.43 5.10
C ALA A 488 0.63 -11.16 6.18
N PHE A 489 -0.69 -11.12 6.07
CA PHE A 489 -1.63 -11.70 7.03
C PHE A 489 -2.77 -12.45 6.36
N TYR A 490 -3.34 -13.43 7.04
CA TYR A 490 -4.53 -14.14 6.61
C TYR A 490 -5.79 -13.37 6.99
N ILE A 491 -6.66 -13.07 6.02
CA ILE A 491 -7.97 -12.46 6.29
C ILE A 491 -8.94 -13.60 6.59
N VAL A 492 -9.08 -13.92 7.87
CA VAL A 492 -9.85 -15.09 8.32
C VAL A 492 -11.35 -14.86 8.36
N GLY A 493 -11.81 -13.61 8.52
CA GLY A 493 -13.22 -13.28 8.60
C GLY A 493 -13.54 -11.86 8.15
N ARG A 494 -14.79 -11.65 7.76
CA ARG A 494 -15.38 -10.33 7.45
C ARG A 494 -16.88 -10.39 7.74
N GLY A 495 -17.46 -9.26 8.12
CA GLY A 495 -18.89 -9.15 8.34
C GLY A 495 -19.39 -7.72 8.35
N ASN A 496 -20.70 -7.56 8.25
CA ASN A 496 -21.38 -6.28 8.41
C ASN A 496 -21.90 -6.14 9.86
N GLY A 497 -22.01 -4.91 10.33
CA GLY A 497 -22.44 -4.60 11.68
C GLY A 497 -21.37 -4.86 12.74
N THR A 498 -21.76 -4.80 13.99
CA THR A 498 -20.86 -4.95 15.14
C THR A 498 -20.31 -6.36 15.26
N PHE A 499 -18.99 -6.48 15.46
CA PHE A 499 -18.33 -7.76 15.73
C PHE A 499 -18.77 -8.35 17.06
N ASP A 500 -19.18 -9.62 17.05
CA ASP A 500 -19.56 -10.38 18.24
C ASP A 500 -18.49 -11.45 18.55
N GLU A 501 -17.69 -11.20 19.60
CA GLU A 501 -16.60 -12.09 20.01
C GLU A 501 -17.08 -13.53 20.32
N SER A 502 -18.36 -13.72 20.66
CA SER A 502 -18.93 -15.03 21.00
C SER A 502 -19.43 -15.83 19.80
N ARG A 503 -19.77 -15.16 18.71
CA ARG A 503 -20.43 -15.77 17.54
C ARG A 503 -19.56 -15.75 16.28
N ASP A 504 -18.98 -14.60 15.95
CA ASP A 504 -18.42 -14.37 14.62
C ASP A 504 -17.12 -15.17 14.35
N PRO A 505 -16.26 -15.48 15.34
CA PRO A 505 -15.11 -16.37 15.12
C PRO A 505 -15.47 -17.76 14.59
N ALA A 506 -16.70 -18.25 14.86
CA ALA A 506 -17.17 -19.53 14.32
C ALA A 506 -17.38 -19.51 12.78
N THR A 507 -17.43 -18.34 12.18
CA THR A 507 -17.59 -18.15 10.71
C THR A 507 -16.26 -18.03 9.98
N TYR A 508 -15.13 -18.01 10.67
CA TYR A 508 -13.82 -17.79 10.09
C TYR A 508 -13.41 -18.89 9.09
N ASN A 509 -12.86 -18.47 7.97
CA ASN A 509 -12.18 -19.37 7.06
C ASN A 509 -10.75 -19.63 7.54
N LEU A 510 -10.50 -20.79 8.13
CA LEU A 510 -9.17 -21.22 8.58
C LEU A 510 -8.51 -22.23 7.63
N VAL A 511 -9.09 -22.46 6.45
CA VAL A 511 -8.62 -23.46 5.47
C VAL A 511 -7.79 -22.82 4.37
N ASP A 512 -8.34 -21.79 3.72
CA ASP A 512 -7.76 -21.13 2.55
C ASP A 512 -8.06 -19.63 2.46
N PRO A 513 -8.03 -18.87 3.60
CA PRO A 513 -8.30 -17.45 3.58
C PRO A 513 -7.30 -16.72 2.69
N PRO A 514 -7.68 -15.58 2.08
CA PRO A 514 -6.71 -14.78 1.31
C PRO A 514 -5.54 -14.34 2.20
N PHE A 515 -4.33 -14.37 1.64
CA PHE A 515 -3.10 -13.93 2.29
C PHE A 515 -2.62 -12.66 1.61
N GLN A 516 -2.67 -11.54 2.31
CA GLN A 516 -2.50 -10.19 1.79
C GLN A 516 -1.73 -9.30 2.75
N ASN A 517 -1.33 -8.12 2.32
CA ASN A 517 -0.74 -7.09 3.18
C ASN A 517 -1.68 -5.91 3.44
N THR A 518 -2.78 -5.82 2.69
CA THR A 518 -3.78 -4.75 2.81
C THR A 518 -5.18 -5.34 2.79
N VAL A 519 -6.01 -4.97 3.78
CA VAL A 519 -7.39 -5.43 3.93
C VAL A 519 -8.36 -4.25 3.91
N SER A 520 -9.31 -4.22 2.97
CA SER A 520 -10.41 -3.25 3.02
C SER A 520 -11.41 -3.69 4.08
N VAL A 521 -11.56 -2.91 5.16
CA VAL A 521 -12.57 -3.09 6.21
C VAL A 521 -13.87 -2.47 5.70
N PRO A 522 -14.99 -3.22 5.66
CA PRO A 522 -16.25 -2.66 5.17
C PRO A 522 -16.82 -1.62 6.15
N ARG A 523 -17.43 -0.57 5.61
CA ARG A 523 -18.08 0.46 6.44
C ARG A 523 -19.07 -0.16 7.41
N SER A 524 -19.10 0.36 8.63
CA SER A 524 -19.99 -0.13 9.70
C SER A 524 -19.97 -1.66 9.83
N GLY A 525 -18.80 -2.25 9.60
CA GLY A 525 -18.58 -3.69 9.63
C GLY A 525 -17.21 -4.06 10.21
N TRP A 526 -16.73 -5.25 9.93
CA TRP A 526 -15.48 -5.72 10.49
C TRP A 526 -14.69 -6.63 9.55
N ALA A 527 -13.38 -6.70 9.79
CA ALA A 527 -12.49 -7.68 9.17
C ALA A 527 -11.51 -8.22 10.22
N ALA A 528 -11.33 -9.54 10.24
CA ALA A 528 -10.40 -10.22 11.13
C ALA A 528 -9.19 -10.73 10.35
N ILE A 529 -8.00 -10.39 10.83
CA ILE A 529 -6.73 -10.84 10.28
C ILE A 529 -5.92 -11.63 11.29
N ARG A 530 -5.10 -12.57 10.80
CA ARG A 530 -4.12 -13.30 11.64
C ARG A 530 -2.75 -13.31 11.00
N PHE A 531 -1.73 -13.07 11.81
CA PHE A 531 -0.32 -13.19 11.42
C PHE A 531 0.53 -13.66 12.59
N ARG A 532 1.77 -14.06 12.29
CA ARG A 532 2.79 -14.35 13.29
C ARG A 532 3.79 -13.20 13.33
N ALA A 533 4.03 -12.65 14.52
CA ALA A 533 5.01 -11.58 14.74
C ALA A 533 6.44 -12.16 14.79
N ASP A 534 6.95 -12.64 13.66
CA ASP A 534 8.27 -13.29 13.52
C ASP A 534 9.25 -12.49 12.65
N ASN A 535 8.93 -11.25 12.39
CA ASN A 535 9.79 -10.28 11.72
C ASN A 535 10.17 -9.17 12.72
N PRO A 536 11.36 -9.24 13.37
CA PRO A 536 11.74 -8.26 14.39
C PRO A 536 11.98 -6.88 13.77
N GLY A 537 11.46 -5.84 14.41
CA GLY A 537 11.54 -4.48 13.91
C GLY A 537 10.42 -3.58 14.36
N VAL A 538 10.33 -2.44 13.73
CA VAL A 538 9.28 -1.43 13.90
C VAL A 538 8.48 -1.37 12.61
N TRP A 539 7.17 -1.58 12.71
CA TRP A 539 6.30 -1.77 11.55
C TRP A 539 5.06 -0.90 11.65
N PHE A 540 4.84 -0.08 10.63
CA PHE A 540 3.70 0.83 10.58
C PHE A 540 2.41 0.06 10.26
N MET A 541 1.32 0.37 10.95
CA MET A 541 -0.02 -0.11 10.62
C MET A 541 -0.93 1.10 10.48
N HIS A 542 -1.51 1.28 9.29
CA HIS A 542 -2.26 2.48 8.97
C HIS A 542 -3.37 2.23 7.94
N CYS A 543 -4.34 3.12 7.91
CA CYS A 543 -5.26 3.20 6.79
C CYS A 543 -4.52 3.67 5.54
N HIS A 544 -4.78 3.06 4.39
CA HIS A 544 -4.11 3.42 3.14
C HIS A 544 -4.81 4.55 2.36
N PHE A 545 -5.85 5.16 2.92
CA PHE A 545 -6.30 6.49 2.50
C PHE A 545 -5.38 7.54 3.14
N ASP A 546 -4.63 8.30 2.34
CA ASP A 546 -3.62 9.24 2.85
C ASP A 546 -4.22 10.33 3.74
N ARG A 547 -5.45 10.80 3.45
CA ARG A 547 -6.13 11.74 4.32
C ARG A 547 -6.33 11.20 5.75
N HIS A 548 -6.61 9.89 5.89
CA HIS A 548 -6.78 9.26 7.20
C HIS A 548 -5.45 9.07 7.94
N VAL A 549 -4.35 8.85 7.22
CA VAL A 549 -2.99 8.86 7.80
C VAL A 549 -2.71 10.23 8.40
N VAL A 550 -2.94 11.30 7.64
CA VAL A 550 -2.75 12.68 8.13
C VAL A 550 -3.66 13.02 9.32
N TRP A 551 -4.83 12.40 9.39
CA TRP A 551 -5.75 12.55 10.52
C TRP A 551 -5.40 11.67 11.73
N GLY A 552 -4.48 10.69 11.59
CA GLY A 552 -3.94 9.84 12.66
C GLY A 552 -4.59 8.47 12.80
N MET A 553 -5.10 7.87 11.70
CA MET A 553 -5.61 6.49 11.68
C MET A 553 -4.46 5.48 11.56
N ASP A 554 -3.56 5.52 12.53
CA ASP A 554 -2.30 4.81 12.49
C ASP A 554 -1.92 4.28 13.86
N THR A 555 -1.02 3.29 13.87
CA THR A 555 -0.25 2.85 15.04
C THR A 555 1.03 2.17 14.57
N VAL A 556 1.90 1.81 15.50
CA VAL A 556 3.16 1.12 15.22
C VAL A 556 3.21 -0.18 15.99
N PHE A 557 3.58 -1.26 15.32
CA PHE A 557 3.90 -2.53 15.95
C PHE A 557 5.42 -2.66 16.08
N ILE A 558 5.89 -2.84 17.31
CA ILE A 558 7.28 -3.16 17.61
C ILE A 558 7.35 -4.65 17.90
N VAL A 559 8.02 -5.41 17.06
CA VAL A 559 8.30 -6.82 17.27
C VAL A 559 9.71 -6.97 17.82
N LYS A 560 9.82 -7.48 19.06
CA LYS A 560 11.10 -7.66 19.72
C LYS A 560 11.99 -8.68 19.01
N ASP A 561 13.29 -8.58 19.22
CA ASP A 561 14.25 -9.58 18.79
C ASP A 561 13.98 -10.95 19.43
N GLY A 562 14.09 -12.00 18.63
CA GLY A 562 14.08 -13.36 19.13
C GLY A 562 15.43 -13.81 19.71
N LYS A 563 15.45 -15.02 20.25
CA LYS A 563 16.62 -15.55 20.99
C LYS A 563 17.82 -15.94 20.12
N THR A 564 17.62 -16.14 18.82
CA THR A 564 18.70 -16.58 17.91
C THR A 564 19.14 -15.42 17.01
N PRO A 565 20.38 -15.41 16.51
CA PRO A 565 20.84 -14.36 15.59
C PRO A 565 19.97 -14.20 14.32
N GLN A 566 19.32 -15.28 13.88
CA GLN A 566 18.43 -15.27 12.71
C GLN A 566 17.06 -14.64 13.01
N ALA A 567 16.73 -14.46 14.27
CA ALA A 567 15.49 -13.85 14.76
C ALA A 567 15.73 -12.43 15.33
N GLN A 568 16.84 -11.80 15.01
CA GLN A 568 17.16 -10.44 15.44
C GLN A 568 17.19 -9.49 14.24
N MET A 569 16.92 -8.22 14.46
CA MET A 569 17.06 -7.18 13.45
C MET A 569 18.48 -7.19 12.85
N LEU A 570 18.60 -6.82 11.60
CA LEU A 570 19.89 -6.50 10.99
C LEU A 570 20.46 -5.23 11.64
N PRO A 571 21.80 -5.09 11.67
CA PRO A 571 22.41 -3.90 12.24
C PRO A 571 22.02 -2.63 11.45
N ARG A 572 21.94 -1.51 12.17
CA ARG A 572 21.65 -0.20 11.59
C ARG A 572 22.65 0.15 10.48
N PRO A 573 22.19 0.55 9.28
CA PRO A 573 23.08 1.06 8.23
C PRO A 573 23.81 2.34 8.69
N PRO A 574 25.08 2.55 8.28
CA PRO A 574 25.85 3.70 8.75
C PRO A 574 25.36 5.05 8.24
N ASN A 575 24.65 5.06 7.11
CA ASN A 575 24.25 6.27 6.38
C ASN A 575 22.75 6.56 6.45
N MET A 576 22.08 6.18 7.56
CA MET A 576 20.67 6.53 7.74
C MET A 576 20.47 8.06 7.72
N PRO A 577 19.41 8.57 7.06
CA PRO A 577 19.08 9.97 7.08
C PRO A 577 18.93 10.49 8.52
N GLN A 578 19.36 11.72 8.75
CA GLN A 578 19.29 12.33 10.07
C GLN A 578 18.04 13.21 10.19
N CYS A 579 17.32 13.13 11.29
CA CYS A 579 16.24 14.06 11.66
C CYS A 579 16.79 15.48 12.04
#